data_7acc2d9c9f610ef0377d3c5083f14305
#
_entry.id   7acc2d9c9f610ef0377d3c5083f14305
#
_cell.length_a   1.000
_cell.length_b   1.000
_cell.length_c   1.000
_cell.angle_alpha   90.00
_cell.angle_beta   90.00
_cell.angle_gamma   90.00
#
_symmetry.space_group_name_H-M   'P 1'
#
loop_
_entity.id
_entity.type
_entity.pdbx_description
1 polymer ?
#
loop_
_entity_poly.entity_id
_entity_poly.type
_entity_poly.pdbx_seq_one_letter_code
_entity_poly.pdbx_strand_id
1 'polypeptide(L)'
;MIPLVRRMTAICALGAALAACGTAGPAGSTRPAPVKSPVSASPSATRPPVLTPGPGGLTPVFEHGPRDKGKIVAFTFDADMTADEGPRAASGEHFDNPGLIGALRALKVPATIFMTGRWAEEYPDEARSLGGDPQFEVANHSYSHYAFTPSCYGLPTMDAEHGRADVERAYTAFRKAGLRNALPYLRFPGGCYDQQTLRAFSKLGVTAIQWDVVSGDAFATDADAVTKQVLDGVRPGSVVIMHCTRSAAPTTERVVRTVVPELRKRGYTFVKVSQMIAASQGHR
;
A
#
# COMPACT_ATOMS: atom_id res chain seq x y z
N MET A 1 -21.50 45.32 26.98
CA MET A 1 -21.49 46.41 25.98
C MET A 1 -21.49 45.77 24.62
N ILE A 2 -22.62 45.82 23.94
CA ILE A 2 -22.87 45.61 22.51
C ILE A 2 -23.04 47.02 21.94
N PRO A 3 -22.59 47.37 20.73
CA PRO A 3 -23.20 46.99 19.46
C PRO A 3 -22.13 46.88 18.32
N LEU A 4 -22.37 46.63 17.06
CA LEU A 4 -23.44 47.02 16.12
C LEU A 4 -23.34 46.23 14.82
N VAL A 5 -24.50 45.83 14.33
CA VAL A 5 -24.77 45.25 13.00
C VAL A 5 -24.58 46.29 11.89
N ARG A 6 -24.02 45.91 10.73
CA ARG A 6 -24.23 46.61 9.46
C ARG A 6 -24.58 45.62 8.33
N ARG A 7 -25.82 45.66 7.95
CA ARG A 7 -26.35 45.14 6.67
C ARG A 7 -26.03 46.15 5.55
N MET A 8 -25.69 45.69 4.37
CA MET A 8 -25.84 46.46 3.15
C MET A 8 -26.38 45.59 2.01
N THR A 9 -27.30 46.17 1.32
CA THR A 9 -28.34 45.68 0.46
C THR A 9 -27.92 45.43 -0.99
N ALA A 10 -28.68 44.62 -1.69
CA ALA A 10 -28.58 44.26 -3.11
C ALA A 10 -28.89 45.42 -4.04
N ILE A 11 -28.34 45.38 -5.27
CA ILE A 11 -28.84 46.06 -6.44
C ILE A 11 -28.89 45.10 -7.61
N CYS A 12 -30.11 44.90 -8.13
CA CYS A 12 -30.38 44.22 -9.41
C CYS A 12 -30.20 45.24 -10.57
N ALA A 13 -29.66 44.79 -11.68
CA ALA A 13 -29.75 45.51 -12.95
C ALA A 13 -30.23 44.54 -14.05
N LEU A 14 -31.46 44.79 -14.54
CA LEU A 14 -32.04 44.23 -15.76
C LEU A 14 -31.41 44.91 -16.97
N GLY A 15 -31.10 44.17 -18.02
CA GLY A 15 -30.72 44.71 -19.34
C GLY A 15 -31.42 43.91 -20.44
N ALA A 16 -32.16 44.62 -21.27
CA ALA A 16 -33.16 44.17 -22.19
C ALA A 16 -32.64 43.53 -23.50
N ALA A 17 -33.51 42.71 -24.07
CA ALA A 17 -33.39 42.07 -25.37
C ALA A 17 -33.52 43.02 -26.56
N LEU A 18 -32.82 42.78 -27.65
CA LEU A 18 -33.12 43.28 -28.99
C LEU A 18 -33.18 42.10 -29.97
N ALA A 19 -34.35 41.90 -30.54
CA ALA A 19 -34.61 40.97 -31.62
C ALA A 19 -34.23 41.57 -32.96
N ALA A 20 -33.55 40.84 -33.83
CA ALA A 20 -33.41 41.17 -35.25
C ALA A 20 -33.90 39.97 -36.09
N CYS A 21 -34.97 40.17 -36.81
CA CYS A 21 -35.51 39.28 -37.86
C CYS A 21 -34.59 39.33 -39.09
N GLY A 22 -34.16 38.19 -39.58
CA GLY A 22 -33.48 38.01 -40.88
C GLY A 22 -34.09 36.80 -41.60
N THR A 23 -34.53 37.02 -42.81
CA THR A 23 -35.36 36.20 -43.71
C THR A 23 -34.68 34.89 -44.17
N ALA A 24 -35.50 33.87 -44.35
CA ALA A 24 -35.19 32.52 -44.78
C ALA A 24 -34.79 32.43 -46.28
N GLY A 25 -33.81 31.59 -46.58
CA GLY A 25 -33.56 31.01 -47.90
C GLY A 25 -33.32 29.46 -47.68
N PRO A 26 -33.82 28.60 -48.58
CA PRO A 26 -33.69 27.15 -48.39
C PRO A 26 -32.33 26.63 -48.85
N ALA A 27 -31.55 26.12 -47.94
CA ALA A 27 -30.31 25.37 -48.26
C ALA A 27 -30.41 23.94 -47.73
N GLY A 28 -30.04 23.04 -48.61
CA GLY A 28 -30.21 21.59 -48.51
C GLY A 28 -29.65 20.95 -47.20
N SER A 29 -30.46 20.05 -46.69
CA SER A 29 -30.15 19.16 -45.58
C SER A 29 -29.09 18.11 -45.96
N THR A 30 -27.84 18.37 -45.67
CA THR A 30 -26.86 17.27 -45.57
C THR A 30 -26.70 16.90 -44.12
N ARG A 31 -27.36 15.80 -43.75
CA ARG A 31 -27.25 15.17 -42.42
C ARG A 31 -25.80 14.73 -42.18
N PRO A 32 -25.11 15.22 -41.16
CA PRO A 32 -23.78 14.71 -40.84
C PRO A 32 -23.89 13.25 -40.38
N ALA A 33 -23.02 12.39 -40.92
CA ALA A 33 -22.88 11.03 -40.47
C ALA A 33 -22.50 11.01 -38.95
N PRO A 34 -22.98 10.01 -38.17
CA PRO A 34 -22.62 9.91 -36.77
C PRO A 34 -21.13 9.65 -36.64
N VAL A 35 -20.42 10.61 -36.08
CA VAL A 35 -19.04 10.45 -35.66
C VAL A 35 -19.03 9.40 -34.55
N LYS A 36 -18.51 8.23 -34.84
CA LYS A 36 -18.23 7.21 -33.80
C LYS A 36 -17.17 7.82 -32.87
N SER A 37 -17.59 8.26 -31.68
CA SER A 37 -16.66 8.59 -30.61
C SER A 37 -15.77 7.38 -30.37
N PRO A 38 -14.45 7.58 -30.23
CA PRO A 38 -13.59 6.47 -29.86
C PRO A 38 -14.04 5.95 -28.50
N VAL A 39 -14.45 4.69 -28.45
CA VAL A 39 -14.66 3.97 -27.19
C VAL A 39 -13.33 3.99 -26.50
N SER A 40 -13.22 4.82 -25.44
CA SER A 40 -12.08 4.83 -24.55
C SER A 40 -12.05 3.45 -23.91
N ALA A 41 -11.13 2.60 -24.36
CA ALA A 41 -10.91 1.31 -23.75
C ALA A 41 -10.54 1.57 -22.29
N SER A 42 -11.42 1.21 -21.34
CA SER A 42 -11.06 1.15 -19.93
C SER A 42 -9.78 0.31 -19.83
N PRO A 43 -8.77 0.74 -19.08
CA PRO A 43 -7.56 -0.06 -18.92
C PRO A 43 -7.99 -1.41 -18.35
N SER A 44 -7.76 -2.45 -19.11
CA SER A 44 -7.95 -3.84 -18.67
C SER A 44 -7.13 -3.98 -17.39
N ALA A 45 -7.77 -4.29 -16.27
CA ALA A 45 -7.08 -4.48 -14.99
C ALA A 45 -6.09 -5.64 -15.17
N THR A 46 -4.85 -5.32 -15.51
CA THR A 46 -3.78 -6.30 -15.63
C THR A 46 -3.61 -6.95 -14.25
N ARG A 47 -3.62 -8.28 -14.20
CA ARG A 47 -3.35 -9.02 -12.96
C ARG A 47 -2.03 -8.55 -12.39
N PRO A 48 -1.95 -8.38 -11.03
CA PRO A 48 -0.69 -8.05 -10.40
C PRO A 48 0.35 -9.13 -10.75
N PRO A 49 1.61 -8.73 -11.06
CA PRO A 49 2.66 -9.67 -11.42
C PRO A 49 2.99 -10.56 -10.22
N VAL A 50 3.02 -11.87 -10.42
CA VAL A 50 3.50 -12.86 -9.45
C VAL A 50 4.70 -13.59 -10.02
N LEU A 51 5.59 -14.06 -9.15
CA LEU A 51 6.71 -14.88 -9.58
C LEU A 51 6.23 -16.31 -9.90
N THR A 52 6.91 -16.95 -10.85
CA THR A 52 6.72 -18.39 -11.09
C THR A 52 7.15 -19.18 -9.85
N PRO A 53 6.50 -20.32 -9.56
CA PRO A 53 6.92 -21.20 -8.47
C PRO A 53 8.43 -21.48 -8.50
N GLY A 54 9.03 -21.52 -7.35
CA GLY A 54 10.44 -21.85 -7.17
C GLY A 54 10.75 -23.33 -7.47
N PRO A 55 12.02 -23.76 -7.35
CA PRO A 55 12.42 -25.15 -7.54
C PRO A 55 11.55 -26.10 -6.69
N GLY A 56 11.12 -27.20 -7.28
CA GLY A 56 10.23 -28.15 -6.62
C GLY A 56 8.79 -27.66 -6.36
N GLY A 57 8.36 -26.59 -7.03
CA GLY A 57 7.02 -26.02 -6.88
C GLY A 57 6.81 -25.23 -5.58
N LEU A 58 7.89 -24.80 -4.91
CA LEU A 58 7.81 -24.02 -3.68
C LEU A 58 7.23 -22.61 -3.94
N THR A 59 6.64 -22.02 -2.92
CA THR A 59 6.26 -20.59 -2.93
C THR A 59 7.49 -19.75 -3.28
N PRO A 60 7.43 -18.92 -4.33
CA PRO A 60 8.57 -18.11 -4.72
C PRO A 60 8.78 -16.96 -3.71
N VAL A 61 10.04 -16.63 -3.49
CA VAL A 61 10.45 -15.54 -2.58
C VAL A 61 11.06 -14.41 -3.40
N PHE A 62 10.68 -13.19 -3.10
CA PHE A 62 11.21 -11.95 -3.67
C PHE A 62 11.81 -11.08 -2.57
N GLU A 63 13.09 -10.80 -2.66
CA GLU A 63 13.83 -10.02 -1.63
C GLU A 63 14.19 -8.63 -2.12
N HIS A 64 14.52 -8.50 -3.41
CA HIS A 64 14.86 -7.23 -4.04
C HIS A 64 14.64 -7.28 -5.54
N GLY A 65 14.52 -6.11 -6.15
CA GLY A 65 14.45 -5.94 -7.60
C GLY A 65 15.82 -5.91 -8.29
N PRO A 66 15.82 -5.66 -9.61
CA PRO A 66 17.05 -5.60 -10.40
C PRO A 66 17.92 -4.40 -9.98
N ARG A 67 19.23 -4.61 -9.93
CA ARG A 67 20.22 -3.60 -9.51
C ARG A 67 20.63 -2.65 -10.65
N ASP A 68 20.35 -3.03 -11.88
CA ASP A 68 20.75 -2.36 -13.14
C ASP A 68 19.61 -1.58 -13.81
N LYS A 69 18.42 -1.54 -13.21
CA LYS A 69 17.22 -0.87 -13.77
C LYS A 69 16.97 0.53 -13.20
N GLY A 70 18.03 1.26 -12.95
CA GLY A 70 17.95 2.59 -12.35
C GLY A 70 17.78 2.55 -10.84
N LYS A 71 17.79 3.73 -10.24
CA LYS A 71 17.67 3.88 -8.78
C LYS A 71 16.21 3.83 -8.35
N ILE A 72 15.60 2.64 -8.39
CA ILE A 72 14.27 2.42 -7.82
C ILE A 72 14.38 1.81 -6.42
N VAL A 73 13.42 2.11 -5.54
CA VAL A 73 13.32 1.59 -4.18
C VAL A 73 11.86 1.37 -3.83
N ALA A 74 11.54 0.24 -3.18
CA ALA A 74 10.21 -0.03 -2.65
C ALA A 74 10.22 0.14 -1.13
N PHE A 75 9.38 1.04 -0.63
CA PHE A 75 9.08 1.13 0.80
C PHE A 75 7.91 0.22 1.11
N THR A 76 8.10 -0.62 2.11
CA THR A 76 7.08 -1.56 2.57
C THR A 76 6.87 -1.40 4.07
N PHE A 77 5.61 -1.53 4.48
CA PHE A 77 5.23 -1.33 5.88
C PHE A 77 4.38 -2.49 6.35
N ASP A 78 4.71 -3.06 7.50
CA ASP A 78 3.92 -4.06 8.15
C ASP A 78 2.90 -3.36 9.07
N ALA A 79 1.63 -3.62 8.82
CA ALA A 79 0.49 -3.19 9.62
C ALA A 79 0.04 -4.40 10.45
N ASP A 80 0.77 -4.65 11.50
CA ASP A 80 0.68 -5.86 12.29
C ASP A 80 -0.13 -5.66 13.57
N MET A 81 -0.91 -6.67 13.87
CA MET A 81 -1.64 -6.84 15.11
C MET A 81 -1.85 -8.32 15.34
N THR A 82 -1.51 -8.80 16.54
CA THR A 82 -1.75 -10.19 16.89
C THR A 82 -3.22 -10.44 17.24
N ALA A 83 -3.65 -11.71 17.20
CA ALA A 83 -5.04 -12.07 17.41
C ALA A 83 -5.59 -11.66 18.79
N ASP A 84 -4.73 -11.51 19.78
CA ASP A 84 -5.04 -11.24 21.18
C ASP A 84 -4.83 -9.76 21.60
N GLU A 85 -4.41 -8.89 20.70
CA GLU A 85 -4.15 -7.46 21.01
C GLU A 85 -5.39 -6.58 21.03
N GLY A 86 -6.58 -7.10 20.75
CA GLY A 86 -7.82 -6.35 20.82
C GLY A 86 -8.05 -5.61 22.14
N PRO A 87 -7.85 -6.22 23.32
CA PRO A 87 -7.97 -5.52 24.61
C PRO A 87 -6.99 -4.36 24.77
N ARG A 88 -5.78 -4.45 24.21
CA ARG A 88 -4.79 -3.36 24.21
C ARG A 88 -5.25 -2.19 23.34
N ALA A 89 -5.76 -2.47 22.15
CA ALA A 89 -6.35 -1.45 21.28
C ALA A 89 -7.54 -0.77 21.94
N ALA A 90 -8.45 -1.54 22.58
CA ALA A 90 -9.58 -1.00 23.32
C ALA A 90 -9.17 -0.14 24.53
N SER A 91 -7.98 -0.34 25.09
CA SER A 91 -7.41 0.51 26.15
C SER A 91 -6.69 1.77 25.64
N GLY A 92 -6.70 2.00 24.31
CA GLY A 92 -6.14 3.19 23.69
C GLY A 92 -4.71 3.01 23.14
N GLU A 93 -4.20 1.79 23.07
CA GLU A 93 -2.95 1.53 22.37
C GLU A 93 -3.15 1.60 20.84
N HIS A 94 -2.25 2.27 20.14
CA HIS A 94 -2.38 2.50 18.71
C HIS A 94 -1.55 1.51 17.89
N PHE A 95 -2.25 0.59 17.21
CA PHE A 95 -1.68 -0.29 16.19
C PHE A 95 -1.83 0.29 14.77
N ASP A 96 -2.49 1.43 14.64
CA ASP A 96 -2.52 2.29 13.45
C ASP A 96 -1.43 3.36 13.50
N ASN A 97 -1.17 4.02 12.37
CA ASN A 97 -0.27 5.17 12.30
C ASN A 97 -0.76 6.19 11.24
N PRO A 98 -1.85 6.92 11.52
CA PRO A 98 -2.39 7.89 10.56
C PRO A 98 -1.40 9.02 10.23
N GLY A 99 -0.49 9.36 11.15
CA GLY A 99 0.58 10.33 10.91
C GLY A 99 1.54 9.87 9.81
N LEU A 100 1.98 8.61 9.87
CA LEU A 100 2.83 8.00 8.84
C LEU A 100 2.11 7.94 7.49
N ILE A 101 0.86 7.49 7.45
CA ILE A 101 0.09 7.41 6.20
C ILE A 101 -0.12 8.82 5.62
N GLY A 102 -0.42 9.81 6.46
CA GLY A 102 -0.48 11.21 6.06
C GLY A 102 0.84 11.74 5.50
N ALA A 103 1.98 11.37 6.11
CA ALA A 103 3.31 11.72 5.62
C ALA A 103 3.61 11.11 4.24
N LEU A 104 3.31 9.82 4.05
CA LEU A 104 3.48 9.15 2.75
C LEU A 104 2.65 9.81 1.65
N ARG A 105 1.38 10.17 1.95
CA ARG A 105 0.51 10.89 1.02
C ARG A 105 1.06 12.26 0.66
N ALA A 106 1.42 13.07 1.66
CA ALA A 106 1.97 14.41 1.46
C ALA A 106 3.27 14.38 0.65
N LEU A 107 4.12 13.40 0.90
CA LEU A 107 5.36 13.19 0.16
C LEU A 107 5.17 12.47 -1.17
N LYS A 108 3.95 12.04 -1.52
CA LYS A 108 3.64 11.27 -2.75
C LYS A 108 4.55 10.05 -2.91
N VAL A 109 4.71 9.27 -1.84
CA VAL A 109 5.50 8.04 -1.83
C VAL A 109 4.58 6.85 -2.05
N PRO A 110 4.64 6.16 -3.21
CA PRO A 110 3.96 4.89 -3.37
C PRO A 110 4.56 3.84 -2.41
N ALA A 111 3.70 3.02 -1.81
CA ALA A 111 4.14 2.02 -0.85
C ALA A 111 3.29 0.75 -0.91
N THR A 112 3.85 -0.34 -0.38
CA THR A 112 3.15 -1.61 -0.19
C THR A 112 2.95 -1.86 1.30
N ILE A 113 1.71 -2.08 1.71
CA ILE A 113 1.32 -2.32 3.10
C ILE A 113 1.01 -3.80 3.26
N PHE A 114 1.77 -4.49 4.09
CA PHE A 114 1.50 -5.87 4.48
C PHE A 114 0.66 -5.84 5.75
N MET A 115 -0.60 -6.20 5.62
CA MET A 115 -1.61 -6.01 6.67
C MET A 115 -2.02 -7.34 7.25
N THR A 116 -2.13 -7.44 8.59
CA THR A 116 -2.76 -8.60 9.21
C THR A 116 -4.28 -8.51 9.12
N GLY A 117 -4.93 -9.68 9.11
CA GLY A 117 -6.38 -9.73 9.13
C GLY A 117 -6.96 -9.14 10.42
N ARG A 118 -6.27 -9.33 11.55
CA ARG A 118 -6.69 -8.76 12.84
C ARG A 118 -6.63 -7.23 12.83
N TRP A 119 -5.59 -6.65 12.23
CA TRP A 119 -5.47 -5.20 12.06
C TRP A 119 -6.63 -4.64 11.20
N ALA A 120 -6.96 -5.33 10.10
CA ALA A 120 -8.06 -4.90 9.23
C ALA A 120 -9.43 -4.98 9.91
N GLU A 121 -9.63 -5.89 10.87
CA GLU A 121 -10.84 -5.97 11.68
C GLU A 121 -10.89 -4.85 12.73
N GLU A 122 -9.75 -4.42 13.26
CA GLU A 122 -9.66 -3.33 14.25
C GLU A 122 -9.84 -1.95 13.59
N TYR A 123 -9.22 -1.75 12.41
CA TYR A 123 -9.21 -0.48 11.68
C TYR A 123 -9.83 -0.61 10.29
N PRO A 124 -11.13 -0.98 10.16
CA PRO A 124 -11.75 -1.31 8.87
C PRO A 124 -11.85 -0.11 7.93
N ASP A 125 -12.02 1.09 8.46
CA ASP A 125 -12.08 2.31 7.65
C ASP A 125 -10.72 2.69 7.08
N GLU A 126 -9.66 2.51 7.86
CA GLU A 126 -8.30 2.75 7.39
C GLU A 126 -7.86 1.67 6.37
N ALA A 127 -8.18 0.40 6.61
CA ALA A 127 -7.95 -0.68 5.65
C ALA A 127 -8.62 -0.39 4.30
N ARG A 128 -9.87 0.08 4.32
CA ARG A 128 -10.61 0.48 3.12
C ARG A 128 -9.99 1.70 2.44
N SER A 129 -9.58 2.69 3.23
CA SER A 129 -8.92 3.90 2.75
C SER A 129 -7.59 3.59 2.05
N LEU A 130 -6.78 2.71 2.62
CA LEU A 130 -5.52 2.26 2.03
C LEU A 130 -5.75 1.47 0.73
N GLY A 131 -6.72 0.56 0.71
CA GLY A 131 -7.05 -0.21 -0.49
C GLY A 131 -7.67 0.61 -1.62
N GLY A 132 -8.35 1.72 -1.29
CA GLY A 132 -8.94 2.64 -2.27
C GLY A 132 -7.97 3.69 -2.82
N ASP A 133 -6.81 3.86 -2.21
CA ASP A 133 -5.83 4.88 -2.57
C ASP A 133 -4.85 4.33 -3.62
N PRO A 134 -4.79 4.88 -4.84
CA PRO A 134 -3.90 4.39 -5.89
C PRO A 134 -2.41 4.52 -5.55
N GLN A 135 -2.06 5.32 -4.55
CA GLN A 135 -0.68 5.45 -4.06
C GLN A 135 -0.22 4.19 -3.33
N PHE A 136 -1.14 3.45 -2.71
CA PHE A 136 -0.82 2.25 -1.94
C PHE A 136 -1.26 0.97 -2.66
N GLU A 137 -0.67 -0.13 -2.25
CA GLU A 137 -1.17 -1.47 -2.48
C GLU A 137 -1.14 -2.24 -1.17
N VAL A 138 -2.14 -3.08 -0.95
CA VAL A 138 -2.26 -3.88 0.27
C VAL A 138 -2.00 -5.33 -0.04
N ALA A 139 -1.23 -5.99 0.79
CA ALA A 139 -0.85 -7.39 0.72
C ALA A 139 -1.06 -8.08 2.07
N ASN A 140 -0.89 -9.39 2.10
CA ASN A 140 -1.21 -10.22 3.25
C ASN A 140 -0.01 -10.35 4.21
N HIS A 141 -0.28 -10.21 5.52
CA HIS A 141 0.68 -10.45 6.59
C HIS A 141 0.18 -11.51 7.61
N SER A 142 -0.57 -12.50 7.13
CA SER A 142 -1.36 -13.45 7.93
C SER A 142 -2.57 -12.80 8.63
N TYR A 143 -3.34 -13.59 9.36
CA TYR A 143 -4.42 -13.04 10.18
C TYR A 143 -3.93 -12.68 11.59
N SER A 144 -3.21 -13.61 12.23
CA SER A 144 -2.88 -13.58 13.66
C SER A 144 -1.52 -12.96 13.96
N HIS A 145 -0.68 -12.72 12.96
CA HIS A 145 0.74 -12.37 13.13
C HIS A 145 1.56 -13.44 13.86
N TYR A 146 1.15 -14.72 13.80
CA TYR A 146 1.91 -15.82 14.36
C TYR A 146 2.95 -16.33 13.35
N ALA A 147 4.14 -16.66 13.82
CA ALA A 147 5.19 -17.22 12.98
C ALA A 147 4.85 -18.67 12.55
N PHE A 148 5.25 -19.02 11.32
CA PHE A 148 5.00 -20.34 10.74
C PHE A 148 6.20 -21.28 10.82
N THR A 149 7.18 -20.91 11.62
CA THR A 149 8.35 -21.71 11.99
C THR A 149 8.37 -21.95 13.49
N PRO A 150 9.06 -22.98 13.97
CA PRO A 150 9.07 -23.32 15.42
C PRO A 150 9.63 -22.23 16.32
N SER A 151 10.40 -21.27 15.78
CA SER A 151 10.96 -20.13 16.51
C SER A 151 11.15 -18.95 15.58
N CYS A 152 10.72 -17.75 16.01
CA CYS A 152 10.89 -16.52 15.27
C CYS A 152 10.77 -15.31 16.22
N TYR A 153 11.89 -14.79 16.70
CA TYR A 153 11.96 -13.56 17.52
C TYR A 153 10.98 -13.48 18.71
N GLY A 154 10.60 -14.65 19.26
CA GLY A 154 9.66 -14.71 20.38
C GLY A 154 8.18 -14.53 20.00
N LEU A 155 7.84 -14.47 18.72
CA LEU A 155 6.45 -14.46 18.27
C LEU A 155 5.75 -15.78 18.65
N PRO A 156 4.44 -15.75 18.95
CA PRO A 156 3.64 -16.96 18.98
C PRO A 156 3.78 -17.73 17.67
N THR A 157 3.75 -19.04 17.72
CA THR A 157 3.97 -19.89 16.55
C THR A 157 2.76 -20.75 16.24
N MET A 158 2.59 -21.12 14.98
CA MET A 158 1.68 -22.16 14.53
C MET A 158 2.37 -22.99 13.44
N ASP A 159 1.92 -24.22 13.23
CA ASP A 159 2.44 -25.01 12.13
C ASP A 159 2.00 -24.45 10.77
N ALA A 160 2.73 -24.81 9.72
CA ALA A 160 2.53 -24.26 8.39
C ALA A 160 1.17 -24.66 7.75
N GLU A 161 0.52 -25.72 8.21
CA GLU A 161 -0.80 -26.11 7.71
C GLU A 161 -1.90 -25.20 8.26
N HIS A 162 -1.90 -24.96 9.58
CA HIS A 162 -2.76 -23.95 10.20
C HIS A 162 -2.42 -22.54 9.70
N GLY A 163 -1.14 -22.25 9.45
CA GLY A 163 -0.69 -20.98 8.85
C GLY A 163 -1.32 -20.69 7.49
N ARG A 164 -1.54 -21.71 6.65
CA ARG A 164 -2.26 -21.53 5.39
C ARG A 164 -3.70 -21.04 5.60
N ALA A 165 -4.42 -21.69 6.52
CA ALA A 165 -5.78 -21.28 6.88
C ALA A 165 -5.81 -19.85 7.49
N ASP A 166 -4.79 -19.50 8.25
CA ASP A 166 -4.62 -18.18 8.83
C ASP A 166 -4.42 -17.08 7.76
N VAL A 167 -3.63 -17.35 6.74
CA VAL A 167 -3.48 -16.46 5.57
C VAL A 167 -4.81 -16.31 4.80
N GLU A 168 -5.56 -17.39 4.58
CA GLU A 168 -6.87 -17.34 3.92
C GLU A 168 -7.89 -16.57 4.78
N ARG A 169 -7.82 -16.69 6.10
CA ARG A 169 -8.62 -15.91 7.04
C ARG A 169 -8.35 -14.42 6.94
N ALA A 170 -7.09 -14.00 6.74
CA ALA A 170 -6.74 -12.60 6.53
C ALA A 170 -7.45 -12.02 5.29
N TYR A 171 -7.43 -12.71 4.15
CA TYR A 171 -8.18 -12.26 2.98
C TYR A 171 -9.69 -12.15 3.22
N THR A 172 -10.23 -13.01 4.11
CA THR A 172 -11.65 -12.92 4.51
C THR A 172 -11.91 -11.67 5.36
N ALA A 173 -11.02 -11.36 6.30
CA ALA A 173 -11.07 -10.13 7.10
C ALA A 173 -10.98 -8.87 6.21
N PHE A 174 -10.08 -8.86 5.24
CA PHE A 174 -9.95 -7.76 4.27
C PHE A 174 -11.26 -7.50 3.51
N ARG A 175 -11.90 -8.56 3.00
CA ARG A 175 -13.19 -8.42 2.31
C ARG A 175 -14.28 -7.87 3.22
N LYS A 176 -14.34 -8.29 4.48
CA LYS A 176 -15.27 -7.78 5.49
C LYS A 176 -15.03 -6.29 5.78
N ALA A 177 -13.77 -5.86 5.85
CA ALA A 177 -13.40 -4.46 5.99
C ALA A 177 -13.68 -3.61 4.72
N GLY A 178 -14.09 -4.25 3.61
CA GLY A 178 -14.38 -3.56 2.34
C GLY A 178 -13.18 -3.42 1.41
N LEU A 179 -12.03 -3.99 1.77
CA LEU A 179 -10.83 -4.05 0.93
C LEU A 179 -10.95 -5.23 -0.04
N ARG A 180 -11.08 -4.95 -1.35
CA ARG A 180 -11.38 -5.96 -2.38
C ARG A 180 -10.22 -6.25 -3.34
N ASN A 181 -9.14 -5.50 -3.25
CA ASN A 181 -8.02 -5.49 -4.17
C ASN A 181 -6.69 -5.84 -3.50
N ALA A 182 -6.73 -6.58 -2.38
CA ALA A 182 -5.51 -7.11 -1.76
C ALA A 182 -4.75 -8.00 -2.76
N LEU A 183 -3.45 -7.77 -2.84
CA LEU A 183 -2.58 -8.44 -3.81
C LEU A 183 -2.24 -9.87 -3.38
N PRO A 184 -1.87 -10.74 -4.33
CA PRO A 184 -1.43 -12.10 -4.05
C PRO A 184 0.04 -12.12 -3.56
N TYR A 185 0.35 -11.26 -2.61
CA TYR A 185 1.64 -11.21 -1.95
C TYR A 185 1.47 -11.55 -0.48
N LEU A 186 2.45 -12.23 0.07
CA LEU A 186 2.50 -12.61 1.48
C LEU A 186 3.84 -12.18 2.06
N ARG A 187 3.82 -11.55 3.22
CA ARG A 187 5.01 -11.43 4.07
C ARG A 187 4.82 -12.31 5.28
N PHE A 188 5.82 -13.13 5.58
CA PHE A 188 5.80 -13.98 6.77
C PHE A 188 5.99 -13.14 8.02
N PRO A 189 5.17 -13.33 9.09
CA PRO A 189 5.40 -12.66 10.37
C PRO A 189 6.82 -12.86 10.87
N GLY A 190 7.48 -11.77 11.27
CA GLY A 190 8.90 -11.74 11.63
C GLY A 190 9.86 -12.08 10.50
N GLY A 191 9.38 -12.30 9.27
CA GLY A 191 10.19 -12.71 8.13
C GLY A 191 10.69 -14.15 8.16
N CYS A 192 10.30 -14.94 9.16
CA CYS A 192 10.77 -16.32 9.32
C CYS A 192 10.02 -17.29 8.41
N TYR A 193 10.78 -18.05 7.63
CA TYR A 193 10.27 -19.14 6.81
C TYR A 193 11.34 -20.23 6.61
N ASP A 194 10.89 -21.42 6.27
CA ASP A 194 11.72 -22.56 5.90
C ASP A 194 11.13 -23.28 4.67
N GLN A 195 11.77 -24.34 4.23
CA GLN A 195 11.28 -25.12 3.10
C GLN A 195 9.92 -25.76 3.36
N GLN A 196 9.62 -26.13 4.61
CA GLN A 196 8.32 -26.70 4.98
C GLN A 196 7.23 -25.65 4.81
N THR A 197 7.46 -24.45 5.30
CA THR A 197 6.57 -23.28 5.14
C THR A 197 6.34 -22.95 3.67
N LEU A 198 7.41 -22.83 2.87
CA LEU A 198 7.28 -22.55 1.43
C LEU A 198 6.51 -23.64 0.67
N ARG A 199 6.65 -24.89 1.07
CA ARG A 199 5.91 -26.02 0.48
C ARG A 199 4.43 -25.99 0.88
N ALA A 200 4.13 -25.75 2.14
CA ALA A 200 2.75 -25.67 2.64
C ALA A 200 1.95 -24.56 1.95
N PHE A 201 2.59 -23.43 1.63
CA PHE A 201 1.95 -22.28 1.02
C PHE A 201 1.96 -22.27 -0.52
N SER A 202 2.60 -23.24 -1.15
CA SER A 202 2.71 -23.32 -2.61
C SER A 202 1.36 -23.30 -3.35
N LYS A 203 0.30 -23.83 -2.73
CA LYS A 203 -1.06 -23.85 -3.28
C LYS A 203 -1.83 -22.54 -3.14
N LEU A 204 -1.33 -21.57 -2.40
CA LEU A 204 -1.98 -20.26 -2.23
C LEU A 204 -1.82 -19.36 -3.47
N GLY A 205 -0.87 -19.68 -4.37
CA GLY A 205 -0.60 -18.88 -5.55
C GLY A 205 -0.05 -17.48 -5.24
N VAL A 206 0.59 -17.32 -4.09
CA VAL A 206 1.19 -16.05 -3.64
C VAL A 206 2.68 -16.00 -3.94
N THR A 207 3.23 -14.78 -4.04
CA THR A 207 4.67 -14.53 -3.95
C THR A 207 5.00 -14.08 -2.53
N ALA A 208 5.94 -14.75 -1.87
CA ALA A 208 6.48 -14.30 -0.59
C ALA A 208 7.38 -13.08 -0.81
N ILE A 209 7.12 -12.00 -0.08
CA ILE A 209 7.87 -10.74 -0.18
C ILE A 209 8.67 -10.54 1.08
N GLN A 210 9.98 -10.58 0.94
CA GLN A 210 10.95 -10.26 1.95
C GLN A 210 11.56 -8.87 1.70
N TRP A 211 12.76 -8.65 2.14
CA TRP A 211 13.49 -7.38 2.02
C TRP A 211 14.99 -7.62 1.99
N ASP A 212 15.72 -6.64 1.52
CA ASP A 212 17.19 -6.58 1.59
C ASP A 212 17.70 -5.43 2.48
N VAL A 213 16.77 -4.55 2.94
CA VAL A 213 17.09 -3.47 3.88
C VAL A 213 16.16 -3.52 5.07
N VAL A 214 16.72 -3.83 6.24
CA VAL A 214 16.03 -3.72 7.53
C VAL A 214 16.19 -2.30 8.03
N SER A 215 15.09 -1.61 8.31
CA SER A 215 15.13 -0.25 8.87
C SER A 215 15.60 -0.23 10.33
N GLY A 216 15.26 -1.26 11.10
CA GLY A 216 15.48 -1.29 12.54
C GLY A 216 14.49 -0.42 13.32
N ASP A 217 13.35 -0.05 12.72
CA ASP A 217 12.35 0.84 13.34
C ASP A 217 11.53 0.17 14.45
N ALA A 218 11.38 -1.15 14.41
CA ALA A 218 10.67 -1.91 15.44
C ALA A 218 11.33 -1.69 16.82
N PHE A 219 10.54 -1.17 17.76
CA PHE A 219 10.92 -0.82 19.13
C PHE A 219 12.04 0.23 19.24
N ALA A 220 12.42 0.88 18.14
CA ALA A 220 13.43 1.93 18.14
C ALA A 220 12.87 3.26 18.68
N THR A 221 13.65 3.91 19.53
CA THR A 221 13.36 5.25 20.06
C THR A 221 14.22 6.34 19.42
N ASP A 222 15.29 5.96 18.72
CA ASP A 222 16.20 6.86 18.02
C ASP A 222 15.91 6.87 16.50
N ALA A 223 15.14 7.85 16.05
CA ALA A 223 14.81 8.02 14.64
C ALA A 223 16.03 8.35 13.76
N ASP A 224 17.08 8.95 14.29
CA ASP A 224 18.26 9.33 13.53
C ASP A 224 19.14 8.09 13.25
N ALA A 225 19.23 7.17 14.22
CA ALA A 225 19.88 5.87 14.02
C ALA A 225 19.15 5.03 12.95
N VAL A 226 17.81 4.95 13.02
CA VAL A 226 16.98 4.27 12.02
C VAL A 226 17.14 4.93 10.64
N THR A 227 17.10 6.25 10.58
CA THR A 227 17.33 7.02 9.34
C THR A 227 18.68 6.67 8.70
N LYS A 228 19.74 6.68 9.51
CA LYS A 228 21.09 6.31 9.07
C LYS A 228 21.13 4.89 8.53
N GLN A 229 20.53 3.93 9.23
CA GLN A 229 20.51 2.52 8.82
C GLN A 229 19.83 2.35 7.46
N VAL A 230 18.68 2.99 7.23
CA VAL A 230 17.99 2.94 5.94
C VAL A 230 18.84 3.58 4.83
N LEU A 231 19.38 4.79 5.09
CA LEU A 231 20.16 5.53 4.08
C LEU A 231 21.47 4.84 3.69
N ASP A 232 22.08 4.10 4.62
CA ASP A 232 23.31 3.33 4.38
C ASP A 232 23.01 1.98 3.69
N GLY A 233 21.82 1.40 3.95
CA GLY A 233 21.41 0.11 3.39
C GLY A 233 20.88 0.18 1.96
N VAL A 234 20.19 1.27 1.60
CA VAL A 234 19.46 1.36 0.32
C VAL A 234 20.41 1.35 -0.89
N ARG A 235 20.11 0.45 -1.83
CA ARG A 235 20.76 0.31 -3.14
C ARG A 235 19.69 0.27 -4.24
N PRO A 236 20.04 0.47 -5.53
CA PRO A 236 19.07 0.29 -6.62
C PRO A 236 18.33 -1.06 -6.50
N GLY A 237 17.03 -1.04 -6.60
CA GLY A 237 16.17 -2.23 -6.48
C GLY A 237 15.89 -2.68 -5.04
N SER A 238 16.30 -1.96 -4.00
CA SER A 238 16.05 -2.35 -2.62
C SER A 238 14.57 -2.38 -2.26
N VAL A 239 14.21 -3.37 -1.45
CA VAL A 239 12.95 -3.45 -0.69
C VAL A 239 13.26 -3.17 0.77
N VAL A 240 12.70 -2.10 1.31
CA VAL A 240 12.92 -1.67 2.69
C VAL A 240 11.73 -2.09 3.55
N ILE A 241 12.00 -2.81 4.65
CA ILE A 241 10.96 -3.10 5.66
C ILE A 241 10.94 -2.02 6.72
N MET A 242 9.73 -1.56 7.02
CA MET A 242 9.36 -0.69 8.13
C MET A 242 8.00 -1.15 8.69
N HIS A 243 7.52 -0.50 9.76
CA HIS A 243 6.23 -0.81 10.36
C HIS A 243 5.31 0.42 10.37
N CYS A 244 4.02 0.19 10.18
CA CYS A 244 3.02 1.22 10.37
C CYS A 244 2.22 1.04 11.68
N THR A 245 2.69 0.19 12.57
CA THR A 245 2.17 -0.04 13.91
C THR A 245 2.84 0.92 14.89
N ARG A 246 2.13 2.01 15.24
CA ARG A 246 2.73 3.12 16.02
C ARG A 246 3.25 2.69 17.39
N SER A 247 2.57 1.77 18.07
CA SER A 247 3.00 1.26 19.38
C SER A 247 4.31 0.48 19.30
N ALA A 248 4.54 -0.23 18.20
CA ALA A 248 5.78 -0.99 17.99
C ALA A 248 6.88 -0.19 17.28
N ALA A 249 6.52 0.80 16.45
CA ALA A 249 7.48 1.58 15.66
C ALA A 249 7.17 3.09 15.71
N PRO A 250 7.34 3.74 16.86
CA PRO A 250 6.92 5.13 17.10
C PRO A 250 7.74 6.15 16.29
N THR A 251 8.90 5.78 15.77
CA THR A 251 9.81 6.70 15.08
C THR A 251 9.59 6.73 13.56
N THR A 252 8.85 5.79 12.98
CA THR A 252 8.78 5.53 11.53
C THR A 252 8.27 6.73 10.74
N GLU A 253 7.30 7.49 11.25
CA GLU A 253 6.85 8.71 10.59
C GLU A 253 7.99 9.73 10.41
N ARG A 254 8.76 9.99 11.47
CA ARG A 254 9.91 10.92 11.43
C ARG A 254 10.99 10.41 10.49
N VAL A 255 11.27 9.11 10.52
CA VAL A 255 12.24 8.46 9.61
C VAL A 255 11.83 8.68 8.15
N VAL A 256 10.59 8.41 7.80
CA VAL A 256 10.08 8.59 6.42
C VAL A 256 10.20 10.05 5.97
N ARG A 257 9.85 11.01 6.82
CA ARG A 257 9.97 12.45 6.53
C ARG A 257 11.41 12.87 6.25
N THR A 258 12.39 12.19 6.83
CA THR A 258 13.82 12.48 6.63
C THR A 258 14.41 11.69 5.45
N VAL A 259 14.16 10.39 5.37
CA VAL A 259 14.75 9.49 4.38
C VAL A 259 14.26 9.79 2.97
N VAL A 260 12.96 10.08 2.80
CA VAL A 260 12.38 10.26 1.47
C VAL A 260 13.01 11.42 0.69
N PRO A 261 13.11 12.66 1.24
CA PRO A 261 13.79 13.74 0.53
C PRO A 261 15.26 13.43 0.23
N GLU A 262 15.94 12.76 1.14
CA GLU A 262 17.36 12.43 0.98
C GLU A 262 17.58 11.38 -0.14
N LEU A 263 16.76 10.32 -0.18
CA LEU A 263 16.83 9.35 -1.28
C LEU A 263 16.47 9.98 -2.62
N ARG A 264 15.52 10.92 -2.68
CA ARG A 264 15.23 11.69 -3.90
C ARG A 264 16.41 12.53 -4.36
N LYS A 265 17.13 13.18 -3.44
CA LYS A 265 18.39 13.90 -3.77
C LYS A 265 19.46 12.97 -4.34
N ARG A 266 19.52 11.72 -3.85
CA ARG A 266 20.39 10.66 -4.39
C ARG A 266 19.88 10.09 -5.73
N GLY A 267 18.75 10.58 -6.26
CA GLY A 267 18.16 10.18 -7.54
C GLY A 267 17.28 8.93 -7.49
N TYR A 268 16.84 8.51 -6.30
CA TYR A 268 15.92 7.38 -6.19
C TYR A 268 14.48 7.75 -6.53
N THR A 269 13.80 6.82 -7.21
CA THR A 269 12.36 6.84 -7.47
C THR A 269 11.70 5.75 -6.62
N PHE A 270 10.63 6.13 -5.92
CA PHE A 270 9.85 5.20 -5.12
C PHE A 270 8.84 4.45 -6.00
N VAL A 271 8.74 3.14 -5.81
CA VAL A 271 7.82 2.26 -6.52
C VAL A 271 7.12 1.29 -5.56
N LYS A 272 5.99 0.74 -5.97
CA LYS A 272 5.33 -0.36 -5.25
C LYS A 272 6.03 -1.68 -5.54
N VAL A 273 5.84 -2.70 -4.68
CA VAL A 273 6.42 -4.04 -4.88
C VAL A 273 5.95 -4.64 -6.21
N SER A 274 4.68 -4.46 -6.58
CA SER A 274 4.17 -4.93 -7.87
C SER A 274 4.94 -4.37 -9.07
N GLN A 275 5.27 -3.09 -9.01
CA GLN A 275 6.07 -2.43 -10.06
C GLN A 275 7.53 -2.92 -10.05
N MET A 276 8.09 -3.19 -8.86
CA MET A 276 9.43 -3.75 -8.71
C MET A 276 9.52 -5.16 -9.30
N ILE A 277 8.51 -6.02 -9.03
CA ILE A 277 8.42 -7.37 -9.62
C ILE A 277 8.28 -7.27 -11.15
N ALA A 278 7.41 -6.38 -11.65
CA ALA A 278 7.26 -6.18 -13.09
C ALA A 278 8.59 -5.78 -13.75
N ALA A 279 9.36 -4.89 -13.13
CA ALA A 279 10.68 -4.49 -13.61
C ALA A 279 11.67 -5.68 -13.64
N SER A 280 11.55 -6.64 -12.73
CA SER A 280 12.38 -7.85 -12.72
C SER A 280 12.00 -8.87 -13.80
N GLN A 281 10.73 -8.87 -14.23
CA GLN A 281 10.22 -9.80 -15.26
C GLN A 281 10.39 -9.30 -16.69
N GLY A 282 10.57 -8.00 -16.91
CA GLY A 282 10.73 -7.37 -18.23
C GLY A 282 12.06 -7.68 -18.93
N HIS A 283 12.75 -8.75 -18.53
CA HIS A 283 14.08 -9.18 -18.99
C HIS A 283 14.10 -10.59 -19.58
N ARG A 284 12.96 -11.11 -20.00
CA ARG A 284 12.93 -12.40 -20.71
C ARG A 284 12.68 -12.19 -22.18
#